data_78d045bbb7650ffb25116bd9cebaa76b
#
_entry.id   78d045bbb7650ffb25116bd9cebaa76b
#
_cell.length_a   1.000
_cell.length_b   1.000
_cell.length_c   1.000
_cell.angle_alpha   90.00
_cell.angle_beta   90.00
_cell.angle_gamma   90.00
#
_symmetry.space_group_name_H-M   'P 1'
#
loop_
_entity.id
_entity.type
_entity.pdbx_description
1 polymer ?
#
loop_
_entity_poly.entity_id
_entity_poly.type
_entity_poly.pdbx_seq_one_letter_code
_entity_poly.pdbx_strand_id
1 'polypeptide(L)'
;IKKIVNQSSGVIPVMKLLEDAFSYANQLGARQGAGAVYLHAHHPDIYSFLDTKRENADEKIRIKTLSLGVVIPDITFKLAKENKDMYLFSPYDVERIYGVPFSDINVSEKYQEMVDDSRIRKTKINAREFFQTIAEVQFESGYPYIMFEDTVNRANPIDGKVIMSNLCSEILQVSKPSKYHDDLGYAETGKDISCNLGSLNIAM
;
A
#
# COMPACT_ATOMS: atom_id res chain seq x y z
N ILE A 1 -8.90 7.55 14.36
CA ILE A 1 -9.86 7.75 15.48
C ILE A 1 -10.99 8.62 14.93
N LYS A 2 -12.19 8.07 14.82
CA LYS A 2 -13.34 8.64 14.07
C LYS A 2 -13.82 10.05 14.50
N LYS A 3 -13.41 10.57 15.63
CA LYS A 3 -13.93 11.86 16.15
C LYS A 3 -12.86 12.85 16.60
N ILE A 4 -11.58 12.50 16.48
CA ILE A 4 -10.48 13.34 16.94
C ILE A 4 -9.63 13.74 15.73
N VAL A 5 -9.69 15.02 15.38
CA VAL A 5 -8.91 15.58 14.26
C VAL A 5 -7.45 15.68 14.67
N ASN A 6 -6.53 15.33 13.77
CA ASN A 6 -5.08 15.43 13.95
C ASN A 6 -4.49 14.58 15.11
N GLN A 7 -5.11 13.45 15.44
CA GLN A 7 -4.64 12.53 16.49
C GLN A 7 -4.12 11.20 15.93
N SER A 8 -3.98 11.07 14.61
CA SER A 8 -3.31 9.91 14.02
C SER A 8 -1.80 10.09 14.08
N SER A 9 -1.10 9.06 14.54
CA SER A 9 0.37 8.99 14.48
C SER A 9 0.87 8.50 13.11
N GLY A 10 -0.02 8.36 12.13
CA GLY A 10 0.30 7.87 10.79
C GLY A 10 0.50 6.35 10.72
N VAL A 11 1.02 5.89 9.58
CA VAL A 11 1.22 4.45 9.29
C VAL A 11 2.48 3.87 9.96
N ILE A 12 3.48 4.69 10.28
CA ILE A 12 4.79 4.23 10.75
C ILE A 12 4.72 3.39 12.02
N PRO A 13 3.98 3.80 13.10
CA PRO A 13 3.87 2.99 14.31
C PRO A 13 3.27 1.61 14.05
N VAL A 14 2.30 1.51 13.12
CA VAL A 14 1.71 0.22 12.73
C VAL A 14 2.73 -0.63 11.97
N MET A 15 3.52 -0.04 11.09
CA MET A 15 4.60 -0.72 10.38
C MET A 15 5.65 -1.27 11.35
N LYS A 16 6.03 -0.50 12.38
CA LYS A 16 6.95 -0.96 13.44
C LYS A 16 6.40 -2.18 14.16
N LEU A 17 5.13 -2.13 14.57
CA LEU A 17 4.47 -3.27 15.23
C LEU A 17 4.48 -4.51 14.32
N LEU A 18 4.20 -4.36 13.04
CA LEU A 18 4.24 -5.46 12.07
C LEU A 18 5.66 -5.99 11.87
N GLU A 19 6.65 -5.13 11.79
CA GLU A 19 8.07 -5.52 11.68
C GLU A 19 8.51 -6.39 12.86
N ASP A 20 8.18 -5.96 14.08
CA ASP A 20 8.49 -6.70 15.30
C ASP A 20 7.72 -8.03 15.37
N ALA A 21 6.44 -8.03 14.96
CA ALA A 21 5.62 -9.24 14.93
C ALA A 21 6.19 -10.30 13.95
N PHE A 22 6.61 -9.88 12.75
CA PHE A 22 7.26 -10.79 11.79
C PHE A 22 8.64 -11.26 12.30
N SER A 23 9.40 -10.40 12.96
CA SER A 23 10.68 -10.78 13.57
C SER A 23 10.50 -11.80 14.70
N TYR A 24 9.43 -11.66 15.49
CA TYR A 24 9.07 -12.63 16.55
C TYR A 24 8.62 -13.97 15.97
N ALA A 25 7.79 -13.97 14.93
CA ALA A 25 7.21 -15.17 14.29
C ALA A 25 8.21 -15.88 13.37
N ASN A 26 9.47 -15.95 13.79
CA ASN A 26 10.49 -16.64 13.03
C ASN A 26 10.49 -18.13 13.37
N GLN A 27 10.27 -19.01 12.43
CA GLN A 27 10.10 -20.47 12.55
C GLN A 27 11.29 -21.16 13.26
N LEU A 28 11.48 -20.89 14.56
CA LEU A 28 12.52 -21.46 15.42
C LEU A 28 13.96 -21.30 14.86
N GLY A 29 14.20 -20.22 14.10
CA GLY A 29 15.49 -19.92 13.48
C GLY A 29 15.73 -20.62 12.13
N ALA A 30 14.82 -21.51 11.69
CA ALA A 30 14.96 -22.19 10.40
C ALA A 30 14.63 -21.25 9.22
N ARG A 31 13.69 -20.31 9.39
CA ARG A 31 13.31 -19.30 8.40
C ARG A 31 12.80 -18.07 9.11
N GLN A 32 13.33 -16.90 8.77
CA GLN A 32 12.83 -15.65 9.31
C GLN A 32 11.40 -15.35 8.81
N GLY A 33 10.56 -14.80 9.70
CA GLY A 33 9.31 -14.22 9.31
C GLY A 33 9.57 -12.97 8.45
N ALA A 34 8.77 -12.78 7.39
CA ALA A 34 8.91 -11.67 6.49
C ALA A 34 7.54 -11.13 6.08
N GLY A 35 7.45 -9.83 5.82
CA GLY A 35 6.22 -9.18 5.44
C GLY A 35 6.44 -8.05 4.44
N ALA A 36 5.36 -7.64 3.79
CA ALA A 36 5.33 -6.47 2.93
C ALA A 36 4.18 -5.55 3.33
N VAL A 37 4.38 -4.26 3.18
CA VAL A 37 3.35 -3.24 3.38
C VAL A 37 3.17 -2.46 2.08
N TYR A 38 1.94 -2.42 1.61
CA TYR A 38 1.56 -1.66 0.41
C TYR A 38 0.78 -0.43 0.82
N LEU A 39 1.16 0.73 0.28
CA LEU A 39 0.47 1.99 0.52
C LEU A 39 0.10 2.63 -0.82
N HIS A 40 -1.09 3.21 -0.87
CA HIS A 40 -1.57 3.89 -2.08
C HIS A 40 -0.83 5.22 -2.30
N ALA A 41 -0.46 5.53 -3.55
CA ALA A 41 0.27 6.74 -3.92
C ALA A 41 -0.41 8.06 -3.48
N HIS A 42 -1.74 8.05 -3.36
CA HIS A 42 -2.54 9.20 -2.93
C HIS A 42 -2.85 9.20 -1.42
N HIS A 43 -2.14 8.39 -0.61
CA HIS A 43 -2.28 8.41 0.84
C HIS A 43 -1.51 9.58 1.46
N PRO A 44 -2.04 10.27 2.50
CA PRO A 44 -1.37 11.42 3.12
C PRO A 44 0.04 11.12 3.65
N ASP A 45 0.27 9.91 4.13
CA ASP A 45 1.54 9.49 4.75
C ASP A 45 2.55 8.94 3.73
N ILE A 46 2.32 9.09 2.42
CA ILE A 46 3.15 8.42 1.40
C ILE A 46 4.63 8.82 1.48
N TYR A 47 4.95 10.07 1.73
CA TYR A 47 6.34 10.50 1.89
C TYR A 47 6.97 9.93 3.16
N SER A 48 6.28 10.00 4.30
CA SER A 48 6.76 9.39 5.54
C SER A 48 6.99 7.88 5.39
N PHE A 49 6.13 7.20 4.64
CA PHE A 49 6.27 5.79 4.29
C PHE A 49 7.55 5.53 3.48
N LEU A 50 7.80 6.32 2.43
CA LEU A 50 9.01 6.22 1.62
C LEU A 50 10.28 6.51 2.43
N ASP A 51 10.25 7.52 3.29
CA ASP A 51 11.39 7.96 4.10
C ASP A 51 11.85 6.88 5.08
N THR A 52 11.00 5.89 5.43
CA THR A 52 11.42 4.76 6.28
C THR A 52 12.54 3.92 5.69
N LYS A 53 12.76 3.98 4.38
CA LYS A 53 13.80 3.23 3.64
C LYS A 53 14.98 4.08 3.17
N ARG A 54 14.98 5.37 3.46
CA ARG A 54 16.13 6.21 3.14
C ARG A 54 17.38 5.78 3.89
N GLU A 55 18.54 5.91 3.28
CA GLU A 55 19.83 5.55 3.88
C GLU A 55 20.09 6.32 5.18
N ASN A 56 19.68 7.58 5.25
CA ASN A 56 19.84 8.46 6.42
C ASN A 56 18.58 8.55 7.30
N ALA A 57 17.63 7.62 7.18
CA ALA A 57 16.42 7.62 8.01
C ALA A 57 16.76 7.53 9.50
N ASP A 58 16.04 8.31 10.32
CA ASP A 58 16.13 8.22 11.79
C ASP A 58 15.73 6.80 12.24
N GLU A 59 16.47 6.23 13.20
CA GLU A 59 16.19 4.88 13.73
C GLU A 59 14.77 4.72 14.28
N LYS A 60 14.14 5.81 14.72
CA LYS A 60 12.76 5.81 15.21
C LYS A 60 11.73 5.50 14.13
N ILE A 61 12.02 5.87 12.87
CA ILE A 61 11.12 5.66 11.73
C ILE A 61 11.62 4.57 10.79
N ARG A 62 12.90 4.20 10.86
CA ARG A 62 13.52 3.23 9.97
C ARG A 62 12.82 1.89 10.02
N ILE A 63 12.44 1.37 8.87
CA ILE A 63 11.91 0.01 8.66
C ILE A 63 12.98 -0.82 7.96
N LYS A 64 13.48 -1.86 8.64
CA LYS A 64 14.61 -2.67 8.17
C LYS A 64 14.16 -3.89 7.37
N THR A 65 13.20 -4.65 7.89
CA THR A 65 12.86 -5.99 7.40
C THR A 65 11.59 -6.06 6.55
N LEU A 66 10.66 -5.10 6.68
CA LEU A 66 9.48 -5.09 5.81
C LEU A 66 9.83 -4.63 4.41
N SER A 67 9.32 -5.34 3.41
CA SER A 67 9.27 -4.86 2.02
C SER A 67 8.20 -3.79 1.87
N LEU A 68 8.47 -2.79 1.06
CA LEU A 68 7.51 -1.72 0.78
C LEU A 68 7.02 -1.79 -0.66
N GLY A 69 5.72 -1.58 -0.84
CA GLY A 69 5.10 -1.42 -2.15
C GLY A 69 4.26 -0.15 -2.24
N VAL A 70 4.24 0.48 -3.39
CA VAL A 70 3.36 1.62 -3.68
C VAL A 70 2.38 1.24 -4.76
N VAL A 71 1.09 1.42 -4.47
CA VAL A 71 -0.01 1.19 -5.40
C VAL A 71 -0.26 2.49 -6.15
N ILE A 72 -0.03 2.49 -7.47
CA ILE A 72 -0.06 3.70 -8.30
C ILE A 72 -1.12 3.58 -9.38
N PRO A 73 -2.18 4.41 -9.36
CA PRO A 73 -3.19 4.46 -10.42
C PRO A 73 -2.70 5.21 -11.67
N ASP A 74 -3.30 4.93 -12.81
CA ASP A 74 -2.94 5.50 -14.12
C ASP A 74 -2.99 7.03 -14.12
N ILE A 75 -3.89 7.64 -13.37
CA ILE A 75 -4.00 9.11 -13.25
C ILE A 75 -2.71 9.74 -12.71
N THR A 76 -1.99 9.07 -11.79
CA THR A 76 -0.73 9.57 -11.23
C THR A 76 0.34 9.67 -12.30
N PHE A 77 0.47 8.65 -13.16
CA PHE A 77 1.41 8.67 -14.30
C PHE A 77 1.06 9.77 -15.29
N LYS A 78 -0.23 9.97 -15.58
CA LYS A 78 -0.70 11.03 -16.46
C LYS A 78 -0.31 12.42 -15.92
N LEU A 79 -0.59 12.68 -14.64
CA LEU A 79 -0.25 13.95 -14.00
C LEU A 79 1.27 14.18 -13.98
N ALA A 80 2.07 13.16 -13.71
CA ALA A 80 3.53 13.26 -13.73
C ALA A 80 4.08 13.55 -15.15
N LYS A 81 3.54 12.89 -16.18
CA LYS A 81 3.90 13.14 -17.60
C LYS A 81 3.62 14.60 -17.99
N GLU A 82 2.49 15.14 -17.53
CA GLU A 82 2.07 16.52 -17.78
C GLU A 82 2.72 17.53 -16.83
N ASN A 83 3.56 17.10 -15.89
CA ASN A 83 4.17 17.91 -14.82
C ASN A 83 3.14 18.71 -14.01
N LYS A 84 2.03 18.07 -13.69
CA LYS A 84 0.92 18.65 -12.91
C LYS A 84 0.99 18.26 -11.44
N ASP A 85 0.25 19.00 -10.64
CA ASP A 85 0.02 18.66 -9.25
C ASP A 85 -0.93 17.47 -9.13
N MET A 86 -0.72 16.66 -8.10
CA MET A 86 -1.60 15.61 -7.62
C MET A 86 -2.02 15.85 -6.18
N TYR A 87 -3.08 15.19 -5.75
CA TYR A 87 -3.59 15.33 -4.39
C TYR A 87 -3.49 14.03 -3.61
N LEU A 88 -3.09 14.15 -2.35
CA LEU A 88 -3.19 13.11 -1.33
C LEU A 88 -4.51 13.31 -0.59
N PHE A 89 -5.28 12.24 -0.41
CA PHE A 89 -6.64 12.30 0.13
C PHE A 89 -6.72 11.65 1.52
N SER A 90 -7.48 12.26 2.43
CA SER A 90 -7.80 11.66 3.72
C SER A 90 -8.62 10.37 3.55
N PRO A 91 -8.10 9.17 3.89
CA PRO A 91 -8.84 7.93 3.75
C PRO A 91 -10.14 7.92 4.56
N TYR A 92 -10.13 8.54 5.74
CA TYR A 92 -11.31 8.66 6.59
C TYR A 92 -12.43 9.47 5.94
N ASP A 93 -12.09 10.59 5.28
CA ASP A 93 -13.11 11.44 4.65
C ASP A 93 -13.66 10.76 3.40
N VAL A 94 -12.81 10.06 2.64
CA VAL A 94 -13.23 9.27 1.47
C VAL A 94 -14.19 8.14 1.89
N GLU A 95 -13.81 7.33 2.89
CA GLU A 95 -14.67 6.26 3.40
C GLU A 95 -16.02 6.81 3.89
N ARG A 96 -16.03 7.94 4.59
CA ARG A 96 -17.26 8.57 5.07
C ARG A 96 -18.20 9.02 3.95
N ILE A 97 -17.65 9.46 2.82
CA ILE A 97 -18.42 10.02 1.69
C ILE A 97 -18.89 8.92 0.75
N TYR A 98 -18.00 7.97 0.43
CA TYR A 98 -18.30 6.91 -0.54
C TYR A 98 -18.82 5.62 0.10
N GLY A 99 -18.72 5.46 1.43
CA GLY A 99 -19.21 4.28 2.15
C GLY A 99 -18.35 3.03 2.00
N VAL A 100 -17.18 3.15 1.37
CA VAL A 100 -16.21 2.07 1.17
C VAL A 100 -14.80 2.53 1.54
N PRO A 101 -13.91 1.64 1.96
CA PRO A 101 -12.51 1.98 2.25
C PRO A 101 -11.82 2.64 1.04
N PHE A 102 -10.85 3.50 1.30
CA PHE A 102 -10.09 4.18 0.24
C PHE A 102 -9.42 3.19 -0.73
N SER A 103 -9.00 2.02 -0.24
CA SER A 103 -8.44 0.95 -1.07
C SER A 103 -9.39 0.40 -2.12
N ASP A 104 -10.70 0.51 -1.89
CA ASP A 104 -11.73 0.00 -2.81
C ASP A 104 -12.18 1.03 -3.85
N ILE A 105 -11.75 2.29 -3.69
CA ILE A 105 -12.04 3.36 -4.66
C ILE A 105 -11.18 3.19 -5.92
N ASN A 106 -11.80 3.29 -7.09
CA ASN A 106 -11.06 3.51 -8.33
C ASN A 106 -10.63 4.98 -8.41
N VAL A 107 -9.38 5.23 -8.00
CA VAL A 107 -8.88 6.61 -7.90
C VAL A 107 -8.77 7.26 -9.27
N SER A 108 -8.41 6.54 -10.33
CA SER A 108 -8.32 7.12 -11.68
C SER A 108 -9.68 7.64 -12.18
N GLU A 109 -10.76 6.92 -11.90
CA GLU A 109 -12.11 7.31 -12.29
C GLU A 109 -12.68 8.43 -11.41
N LYS A 110 -12.42 8.37 -10.11
CA LYS A 110 -12.99 9.28 -9.11
C LYS A 110 -12.10 10.48 -8.79
N TYR A 111 -10.93 10.59 -9.40
CA TYR A 111 -9.92 11.57 -9.05
C TYR A 111 -10.46 13.01 -9.04
N GLN A 112 -11.07 13.44 -10.15
CA GLN A 112 -11.55 14.82 -10.26
C GLN A 112 -12.71 15.09 -9.30
N GLU A 113 -13.63 14.13 -9.12
CA GLU A 113 -14.71 14.22 -8.17
C GLU A 113 -14.18 14.42 -6.73
N MET A 114 -13.17 13.65 -6.33
CA MET A 114 -12.53 13.79 -5.02
C MET A 114 -11.75 15.11 -4.88
N VAL A 115 -11.15 15.60 -5.96
CA VAL A 115 -10.47 16.91 -5.96
C VAL A 115 -11.45 18.05 -5.75
N ASP A 116 -12.62 17.99 -6.38
CA ASP A 116 -13.62 19.05 -6.33
C ASP A 116 -14.47 19.01 -5.04
N ASP A 117 -14.53 17.87 -4.34
CA ASP A 117 -15.30 17.73 -3.10
C ASP A 117 -14.57 18.39 -1.92
N SER A 118 -15.13 19.51 -1.44
CA SER A 118 -14.59 20.28 -0.31
C SER A 118 -14.67 19.55 1.05
N ARG A 119 -15.46 18.47 1.15
CA ARG A 119 -15.58 17.65 2.36
C ARG A 119 -14.41 16.70 2.56
N ILE A 120 -13.61 16.45 1.50
CA ILE A 120 -12.42 15.60 1.54
C ILE A 120 -11.21 16.48 1.84
N ARG A 121 -10.54 16.25 2.96
CA ARG A 121 -9.25 16.86 3.26
C ARG A 121 -8.20 16.29 2.31
N LYS A 122 -7.41 17.18 1.73
CA LYS A 122 -6.40 16.81 0.74
C LYS A 122 -5.19 17.72 0.82
N THR A 123 -4.04 17.16 0.46
CA THR A 123 -2.76 17.88 0.37
C THR A 123 -2.27 17.83 -1.06
N LYS A 124 -1.86 18.97 -1.58
CA LYS A 124 -1.36 19.10 -2.94
C LYS A 124 0.16 18.87 -2.97
N ILE A 125 0.62 18.05 -3.93
CA ILE A 125 2.04 17.81 -4.21
C ILE A 125 2.27 17.79 -5.72
N ASN A 126 3.52 17.94 -6.18
CA ASN A 126 3.84 17.78 -7.60
C ASN A 126 4.03 16.30 -7.94
N ALA A 127 3.34 15.82 -8.99
CA ALA A 127 3.35 14.40 -9.35
C ALA A 127 4.72 13.95 -9.91
N ARG A 128 5.47 14.81 -10.61
CA ARG A 128 6.80 14.47 -11.13
C ARG A 128 7.83 14.38 -10.02
N GLU A 129 7.80 15.31 -9.07
CA GLU A 129 8.66 15.27 -7.88
C GLU A 129 8.39 14.02 -7.03
N PHE A 130 7.13 13.59 -6.95
CA PHE A 130 6.78 12.33 -6.29
C PHE A 130 7.49 11.13 -6.93
N PHE A 131 7.51 11.02 -8.27
CA PHE A 131 8.24 9.94 -8.95
C PHE A 131 9.76 10.07 -8.80
N GLN A 132 10.30 11.31 -8.74
CA GLN A 132 11.71 11.52 -8.44
C GLN A 132 12.06 10.99 -7.05
N THR A 133 11.22 11.28 -6.04
CA THR A 133 11.39 10.74 -4.68
C THR A 133 11.35 9.20 -4.67
N ILE A 134 10.43 8.59 -5.40
CA ILE A 134 10.40 7.12 -5.53
C ILE A 134 11.70 6.60 -6.12
N ALA A 135 12.19 7.21 -7.22
CA ALA A 135 13.42 6.77 -7.88
C ALA A 135 14.65 6.91 -6.98
N GLU A 136 14.75 8.00 -6.20
CA GLU A 136 15.80 8.18 -5.20
C GLU A 136 15.78 7.08 -4.14
N VAL A 137 14.61 6.83 -3.54
CA VAL A 137 14.46 5.80 -2.50
C VAL A 137 14.74 4.39 -3.06
N GLN A 138 14.34 4.12 -4.31
CA GLN A 138 14.67 2.87 -4.98
C GLN A 138 16.18 2.72 -5.23
N PHE A 139 16.85 3.79 -5.59
CA PHE A 139 18.31 3.78 -5.76
C PHE A 139 19.04 3.49 -4.43
N GLU A 140 18.56 4.09 -3.33
CA GLU A 140 19.15 3.91 -2.00
C GLU A 140 18.88 2.51 -1.40
N SER A 141 17.69 1.93 -1.62
CA SER A 141 17.22 0.77 -0.85
C SER A 141 16.67 -0.40 -1.70
N GLY A 142 16.43 -0.21 -2.98
CA GLY A 142 15.68 -1.15 -3.82
C GLY A 142 14.18 -1.14 -3.63
N TYR A 143 13.65 -0.31 -2.72
CA TYR A 143 12.22 -0.15 -2.43
C TYR A 143 11.74 1.26 -2.79
N PRO A 144 10.43 1.46 -3.01
CA PRO A 144 9.34 0.49 -2.98
C PRO A 144 9.21 -0.33 -4.27
N TYR A 145 8.51 -1.46 -4.21
CA TYR A 145 7.91 -2.09 -5.38
C TYR A 145 6.78 -1.21 -5.92
N ILE A 146 6.53 -1.30 -7.23
CA ILE A 146 5.46 -0.56 -7.88
C ILE A 146 4.36 -1.51 -8.33
N MET A 147 3.14 -1.28 -7.87
CA MET A 147 1.95 -1.97 -8.36
C MET A 147 1.13 -1.00 -9.22
N PHE A 148 0.97 -1.34 -10.50
CA PHE A 148 0.18 -0.57 -11.46
C PHE A 148 -1.31 -0.89 -11.28
N GLU A 149 -1.99 -0.11 -10.42
CA GLU A 149 -3.32 -0.42 -9.91
C GLU A 149 -4.35 -0.71 -11.01
N ASP A 150 -4.51 0.21 -11.96
CA ASP A 150 -5.53 0.06 -13.00
C ASP A 150 -5.19 -1.06 -13.98
N THR A 151 -3.92 -1.24 -14.34
CA THR A 151 -3.47 -2.31 -15.22
C THR A 151 -3.74 -3.68 -14.60
N VAL A 152 -3.38 -3.85 -13.33
CA VAL A 152 -3.63 -5.08 -12.57
C VAL A 152 -5.13 -5.39 -12.51
N ASN A 153 -5.94 -4.40 -12.19
CA ASN A 153 -7.37 -4.60 -12.03
C ASN A 153 -8.11 -4.80 -13.37
N ARG A 154 -7.63 -4.24 -14.47
CA ARG A 154 -8.13 -4.55 -15.81
C ARG A 154 -7.82 -5.98 -16.24
N ALA A 155 -6.67 -6.51 -15.83
CA ALA A 155 -6.24 -7.88 -16.14
C ALA A 155 -6.77 -8.94 -15.18
N ASN A 156 -7.33 -8.53 -14.04
CA ASN A 156 -7.82 -9.43 -13.01
C ASN A 156 -9.06 -10.21 -13.51
N PRO A 157 -9.01 -11.56 -13.56
CA PRO A 157 -10.12 -12.38 -14.03
C PRO A 157 -11.15 -12.73 -12.93
N ILE A 158 -10.93 -12.27 -11.70
CA ILE A 158 -11.72 -12.66 -10.52
C ILE A 158 -12.50 -11.44 -10.03
N ASP A 159 -13.76 -11.63 -9.62
CA ASP A 159 -14.58 -10.58 -9.03
C ASP A 159 -13.94 -10.01 -7.76
N GLY A 160 -13.78 -8.70 -7.74
CA GLY A 160 -13.19 -7.91 -6.68
C GLY A 160 -12.01 -7.08 -7.15
N LYS A 161 -11.46 -6.28 -6.25
CA LYS A 161 -10.31 -5.41 -6.52
C LYS A 161 -9.04 -6.00 -5.92
N VAL A 162 -7.97 -6.04 -6.72
CA VAL A 162 -6.61 -6.30 -6.22
C VAL A 162 -6.08 -5.01 -5.61
N ILE A 163 -5.80 -5.03 -4.31
CA ILE A 163 -5.39 -3.83 -3.54
C ILE A 163 -3.93 -3.87 -3.08
N MET A 164 -3.30 -5.02 -3.15
CA MET A 164 -1.91 -5.25 -2.76
C MET A 164 -1.33 -6.46 -3.48
N SER A 165 -0.05 -6.69 -3.35
CA SER A 165 0.64 -7.90 -3.78
C SER A 165 1.27 -8.63 -2.59
N ASN A 166 2.04 -9.66 -2.83
CA ASN A 166 2.79 -10.42 -1.83
C ASN A 166 4.19 -9.82 -1.56
N LEU A 167 4.99 -10.54 -0.78
CA LEU A 167 6.33 -10.14 -0.35
C LEU A 167 7.29 -9.84 -1.52
N CYS A 168 7.23 -10.64 -2.59
CA CYS A 168 8.11 -10.48 -3.78
C CYS A 168 7.42 -9.71 -4.93
N SER A 169 6.19 -9.26 -4.75
CA SER A 169 5.42 -8.46 -5.73
C SER A 169 5.02 -9.18 -7.03
N GLU A 170 5.02 -10.52 -7.05
CA GLU A 170 4.63 -11.31 -8.21
C GLU A 170 3.19 -11.82 -8.17
N ILE A 171 2.52 -11.83 -7.00
CA ILE A 171 1.16 -12.34 -6.86
C ILE A 171 0.17 -11.19 -6.80
N LEU A 172 -0.75 -11.17 -7.75
CA LEU A 172 -1.75 -10.14 -7.93
C LEU A 172 -3.13 -10.78 -7.93
N GLN A 173 -3.70 -11.00 -6.75
CA GLN A 173 -4.98 -11.67 -6.55
C GLN A 173 -5.86 -10.89 -5.58
N VAL A 174 -7.17 -11.08 -5.71
CA VAL A 174 -8.15 -10.52 -4.78
C VAL A 174 -8.05 -11.25 -3.44
N SER A 175 -7.81 -10.49 -2.37
CA SER A 175 -7.80 -10.97 -0.99
C SER A 175 -8.93 -10.29 -0.20
N LYS A 176 -9.57 -11.06 0.67
CA LYS A 176 -10.56 -10.54 1.62
C LYS A 176 -10.28 -11.10 3.00
N PRO A 177 -10.17 -10.27 4.06
CA PRO A 177 -9.97 -10.74 5.41
C PRO A 177 -11.19 -11.57 5.86
N SER A 178 -10.92 -12.62 6.61
CA SER A 178 -11.97 -13.36 7.31
C SER A 178 -12.60 -12.52 8.42
N LYS A 179 -13.86 -12.75 8.71
CA LYS A 179 -14.55 -12.19 9.88
C LYS A 179 -14.70 -13.24 10.95
N TYR A 180 -14.58 -12.84 12.18
CA TYR A 180 -14.62 -13.72 13.33
C TYR A 180 -15.79 -13.37 14.25
N HIS A 181 -16.34 -14.37 14.93
CA HIS A 181 -17.19 -14.20 16.10
C HIS A 181 -16.33 -13.86 17.33
N ASP A 182 -16.99 -13.49 18.43
CA ASP A 182 -16.33 -13.16 19.70
C ASP A 182 -15.54 -14.34 20.30
N ASP A 183 -15.93 -15.58 19.96
CA ASP A 183 -15.26 -16.82 20.36
C ASP A 183 -14.10 -17.23 19.44
N LEU A 184 -13.70 -16.35 18.53
CA LEU A 184 -12.69 -16.57 17.49
C LEU A 184 -13.06 -17.63 16.42
N GLY A 185 -14.29 -18.11 16.43
CA GLY A 185 -14.82 -18.90 15.32
C GLY A 185 -15.02 -18.03 14.06
N TYR A 186 -14.90 -18.64 12.89
CA TYR A 186 -15.15 -17.91 11.63
C TYR A 186 -16.63 -17.57 11.47
N ALA A 187 -16.96 -16.28 11.42
CA ALA A 187 -18.27 -15.77 11.02
C ALA A 187 -18.40 -15.79 9.48
N GLU A 188 -17.33 -15.43 8.81
CA GLU A 188 -17.24 -15.42 7.35
C GLU A 188 -15.78 -15.73 6.95
N THR A 189 -15.59 -16.78 6.17
CA THR A 189 -14.26 -17.11 5.64
C THR A 189 -13.91 -16.14 4.51
N GLY A 190 -12.77 -15.48 4.63
CA GLY A 190 -12.24 -14.58 3.62
C GLY A 190 -11.68 -15.31 2.39
N LYS A 191 -10.95 -14.58 1.58
CA LYS A 191 -10.22 -15.10 0.42
C LYS A 191 -8.72 -14.98 0.70
N ASP A 192 -8.07 -16.09 0.99
CA ASP A 192 -6.62 -16.16 1.11
C ASP A 192 -5.98 -16.31 -0.28
N ILE A 193 -4.73 -15.84 -0.36
CA ILE A 193 -3.93 -15.94 -1.57
C ILE A 193 -2.93 -17.10 -1.40
N SER A 194 -2.83 -17.93 -2.44
CA SER A 194 -1.88 -19.03 -2.51
C SER A 194 -0.95 -18.86 -3.70
N CYS A 195 0.33 -19.16 -3.51
CA CYS A 195 1.34 -19.10 -4.55
C CYS A 195 1.78 -20.53 -4.93
N ASN A 196 1.67 -20.87 -6.22
CA ASN A 196 2.22 -22.12 -6.78
C ASN A 196 3.62 -21.81 -7.33
N LEU A 197 4.64 -22.22 -6.58
CA LEU A 197 6.05 -22.03 -6.98
C LEU A 197 6.58 -23.26 -7.72
N GLY A 198 7.44 -23.01 -8.70
CA GLY A 198 8.13 -24.04 -9.44
C GLY A 198 9.52 -23.58 -9.91
N SER A 199 10.43 -24.53 -10.08
CA SER A 199 11.75 -24.25 -10.61
C SER A 199 12.05 -25.20 -11.78
N LEU A 200 12.51 -24.65 -12.88
CA LEU A 200 12.98 -25.41 -14.05
C LEU A 200 14.50 -25.46 -14.06
N ASN A 201 15.08 -26.66 -14.18
CA ASN A 201 16.49 -26.81 -14.46
C ASN A 201 16.71 -26.68 -15.98
N ILE A 202 17.26 -25.54 -16.40
CA ILE A 202 17.51 -25.22 -17.82
C ILE A 202 18.88 -25.71 -18.31
N ALA A 203 19.68 -26.33 -17.44
CA ALA A 203 21.02 -26.84 -17.78
C ALA A 203 21.01 -28.29 -18.32
N MET A 204 19.84 -28.90 -18.45
CA MET A 204 19.67 -30.26 -18.98
C MET A 204 19.07 -30.21 -20.38
#